data_a1a24f8de941bca840186f7448d32483
#
_entry.id   a1a24f8de941bca840186f7448d32483
#
_cell.length_a   1.000
_cell.length_b   1.000
_cell.length_c   1.000
_cell.angle_alpha   90.00
_cell.angle_beta   90.00
_cell.angle_gamma   90.00
#
_symmetry.space_group_name_H-M   'P 1'
#
loop_
_entity.id
_entity.type
_entity.pdbx_description
1 polymer ?
#
loop_
_entity_poly.entity_id
_entity_poly.type
_entity_poly.pdbx_seq_one_letter_code
_entity_poly.pdbx_strand_id
1 'polypeptide(L)'
;MPLTDTQWARIEPSLPDRTPKRGGRWWDHREVIDAIAFKFQTATQWVHLPEKYGNWRGVYNRLRMWAVDGTWERVFTALMAQADADEDLNWAVSVDSTIV
;
A
#
# COMPACT_ATOMS: atom_id res chain seq x y z
N MET A 1 7.97 -1.18 9.17
CA MET A 1 8.98 -1.81 8.30
C MET A 1 8.50 -1.80 6.87
N PRO A 2 9.34 -1.38 5.93
CA PRO A 2 8.93 -1.42 4.53
C PRO A 2 8.75 -2.87 4.07
N LEU A 3 8.02 -3.02 2.98
CA LEU A 3 7.83 -4.33 2.38
C LEU A 3 9.17 -4.93 1.96
N THR A 4 9.31 -6.24 2.19
CA THR A 4 10.43 -6.97 1.65
C THR A 4 10.25 -7.16 0.15
N ASP A 5 11.33 -7.46 -0.54
CA ASP A 5 11.25 -7.75 -1.98
C ASP A 5 10.34 -8.94 -2.26
N THR A 6 10.36 -9.93 -1.40
CA THR A 6 9.49 -11.10 -1.53
C THR A 6 8.02 -10.73 -1.41
N GLN A 7 7.69 -9.90 -0.41
CA GLN A 7 6.32 -9.44 -0.23
C GLN A 7 5.86 -8.60 -1.42
N TRP A 8 6.74 -7.73 -1.91
CA TRP A 8 6.44 -6.91 -3.07
C TRP A 8 6.16 -7.77 -4.30
N ALA A 9 6.96 -8.79 -4.52
CA ALA A 9 6.78 -9.68 -5.66
C ALA A 9 5.43 -10.39 -5.64
N ARG A 10 4.88 -10.65 -4.45
CA ARG A 10 3.57 -11.29 -4.32
C ARG A 10 2.43 -10.38 -4.77
N ILE A 11 2.56 -9.09 -4.52
CA ILE A 11 1.43 -8.17 -4.74
C ILE A 11 1.55 -7.36 -6.03
N GLU A 12 2.74 -7.28 -6.59
CA GLU A 12 2.94 -6.48 -7.80
C GLU A 12 1.97 -6.86 -8.94
N PRO A 13 1.74 -8.16 -9.22
CA PRO A 13 0.80 -8.52 -10.28
C PRO A 13 -0.64 -8.12 -10.03
N SER A 14 -0.99 -7.84 -8.78
CA SER A 14 -2.35 -7.44 -8.43
C SER A 14 -2.59 -5.94 -8.60
N LEU A 15 -1.52 -5.18 -8.78
CA LEU A 15 -1.61 -3.73 -8.92
C LEU A 15 -1.86 -3.34 -10.37
N PRO A 16 -2.52 -2.19 -10.59
CA PRO A 16 -2.77 -1.73 -11.95
C PRO A 16 -1.48 -1.34 -12.65
N ASP A 17 -1.57 -1.26 -13.98
CA ASP A 17 -0.46 -0.85 -14.80
C ASP A 17 0.06 0.52 -14.35
N ARG A 18 1.39 0.63 -14.26
CA ARG A 18 2.06 1.85 -13.83
C ARG A 18 2.60 2.67 -14.98
N THR A 19 2.19 2.39 -16.18
CA THR A 19 2.67 3.15 -17.33
C THR A 19 2.50 4.64 -17.07
N PRO A 20 3.58 5.43 -17.07
CA PRO A 20 3.48 6.85 -16.75
C PRO A 20 2.59 7.57 -17.73
N LYS A 21 1.73 8.41 -17.22
CA LYS A 21 0.97 9.28 -18.08
C LYS A 21 1.82 10.44 -18.51
N ARG A 22 1.55 10.91 -19.69
CA ARG A 22 2.27 12.01 -20.28
C ARG A 22 2.23 13.24 -19.38
N GLY A 23 3.40 13.77 -19.07
CA GLY A 23 3.51 14.98 -18.28
C GLY A 23 3.24 14.81 -16.80
N GLY A 24 2.96 13.59 -16.34
CA GLY A 24 2.66 13.34 -14.94
C GLY A 24 3.80 12.66 -14.24
N ARG A 25 3.91 12.92 -12.94
CA ARG A 25 4.74 12.13 -12.06
C ARG A 25 3.91 11.01 -11.50
N TRP A 26 4.36 9.80 -11.74
CA TRP A 26 3.76 8.64 -11.10
C TRP A 26 4.64 8.20 -9.97
N TRP A 27 4.02 8.07 -8.80
CA TRP A 27 4.71 7.44 -7.69
C TRP A 27 4.74 5.96 -7.93
N ASP A 28 5.87 5.36 -7.60
CA ASP A 28 5.99 3.92 -7.62
C ASP A 28 4.95 3.33 -6.66
N HIS A 29 4.21 2.33 -7.12
CA HIS A 29 3.24 1.65 -6.27
C HIS A 29 3.88 1.10 -5.01
N ARG A 30 5.13 0.64 -5.11
CA ARG A 30 5.84 0.14 -3.93
C ARG A 30 6.01 1.24 -2.89
N GLU A 31 6.34 2.45 -3.30
CA GLU A 31 6.47 3.57 -2.38
C GLU A 31 5.13 3.90 -1.73
N VAL A 32 4.04 3.84 -2.49
CA VAL A 32 2.71 4.07 -1.95
C VAL A 32 2.35 3.02 -0.91
N ILE A 33 2.60 1.75 -1.22
CA ILE A 33 2.32 0.66 -0.28
C ILE A 33 3.19 0.79 0.97
N ASP A 34 4.47 1.14 0.81
CA ASP A 34 5.36 1.33 1.95
C ASP A 34 4.88 2.47 2.85
N ALA A 35 4.36 3.54 2.25
CA ALA A 35 3.79 4.66 3.00
C ALA A 35 2.55 4.22 3.80
N ILE A 36 1.69 3.44 3.18
CA ILE A 36 0.49 2.90 3.84
C ILE A 36 0.92 2.01 5.01
N ALA A 37 1.88 1.13 4.79
CA ALA A 37 2.39 0.24 5.83
C ALA A 37 2.97 1.04 6.99
N PHE A 38 3.76 2.07 6.70
CA PHE A 38 4.34 2.92 7.73
C PHE A 38 3.25 3.58 8.56
N LYS A 39 2.26 4.16 7.90
CA LYS A 39 1.17 4.85 8.59
C LYS A 39 0.46 3.91 9.58
N PHE A 40 0.14 2.71 9.15
CA PHE A 40 -0.62 1.78 9.98
C PHE A 40 0.24 1.04 10.99
N GLN A 41 1.53 0.84 10.71
CA GLN A 41 2.44 0.22 11.67
C GLN A 41 2.76 1.16 12.84
N THR A 42 2.85 2.46 12.56
CA THR A 42 3.24 3.45 13.58
C THR A 42 2.06 4.20 14.17
N ALA A 43 0.86 3.99 13.66
CA ALA A 43 -0.33 4.74 14.04
C ALA A 43 -0.20 6.24 13.81
N THR A 44 0.67 6.63 12.88
CA THR A 44 0.87 8.02 12.52
C THR A 44 -0.37 8.56 11.80
N GLN A 45 -0.73 9.81 12.06
CA GLN A 45 -1.79 10.45 11.31
C GLN A 45 -1.33 10.74 9.88
N TRP A 46 -2.29 10.72 8.93
CA TRP A 46 -1.95 10.96 7.53
C TRP A 46 -1.17 12.25 7.32
N VAL A 47 -1.60 13.31 7.99
CA VAL A 47 -0.99 14.64 7.84
C VAL A 47 0.47 14.64 8.31
N HIS A 48 0.86 13.70 9.16
CA HIS A 48 2.21 13.61 9.69
C HIS A 48 3.06 12.58 8.96
N LEU A 49 2.58 12.06 7.84
CA LEU A 49 3.36 11.11 7.05
C LEU A 49 4.66 11.76 6.57
N PRO A 50 5.82 11.12 6.77
CA PRO A 50 7.10 11.70 6.34
C PRO A 50 7.14 12.03 4.84
N GLU A 51 7.77 13.13 4.51
CA GLU A 51 7.85 13.60 3.13
C GLU A 51 8.57 12.64 2.20
N LYS A 52 9.40 11.77 2.73
CA LYS A 52 10.09 10.77 1.90
C LYS A 52 9.12 9.84 1.18
N TYR A 53 7.90 9.73 1.68
CA TYR A 53 6.85 8.94 1.03
C TYR A 53 6.01 9.75 0.06
N GLY A 54 6.34 11.04 -0.11
CA GLY A 54 5.58 11.94 -0.95
C GLY A 54 4.44 12.62 -0.21
N ASN A 55 3.55 13.23 -0.95
CA ASN A 55 2.42 13.95 -0.36
C ASN A 55 1.40 12.94 0.19
N TRP A 56 1.05 13.07 1.47
CA TRP A 56 0.13 12.15 2.11
C TRP A 56 -1.24 12.09 1.41
N ARG A 57 -1.67 13.21 0.81
CA ARG A 57 -2.96 13.23 0.10
C ARG A 57 -2.96 12.31 -1.10
N GLY A 58 -1.84 12.22 -1.80
CA GLY A 58 -1.70 11.31 -2.93
C GLY A 58 -1.75 9.86 -2.49
N VAL A 59 -1.09 9.54 -1.39
CA VAL A 59 -1.12 8.19 -0.83
C VAL A 59 -2.54 7.83 -0.40
N TYR A 60 -3.18 8.73 0.33
CA TYR A 60 -4.54 8.52 0.82
C TYR A 60 -5.53 8.31 -0.32
N ASN A 61 -5.46 9.17 -1.35
CA ASN A 61 -6.34 9.07 -2.49
C ASN A 61 -6.13 7.78 -3.27
N ARG A 62 -4.87 7.35 -3.38
CA ARG A 62 -4.55 6.10 -4.06
C ARG A 62 -5.15 4.91 -3.30
N LEU A 63 -5.02 4.90 -1.99
CA LEU A 63 -5.60 3.85 -1.17
C LEU A 63 -7.11 3.81 -1.31
N ARG A 64 -7.76 4.97 -1.29
CA ARG A 64 -9.22 5.05 -1.46
C ARG A 64 -9.64 4.51 -2.82
N MET A 65 -8.92 4.88 -3.86
CA MET A 65 -9.21 4.40 -5.20
C MET A 65 -9.10 2.88 -5.27
N TRP A 66 -8.06 2.33 -4.67
CA TRP A 66 -7.86 0.89 -4.65
C TRP A 66 -8.94 0.17 -3.84
N ALA A 67 -9.43 0.80 -2.78
CA ALA A 67 -10.51 0.23 -2.00
C ALA A 67 -11.81 0.17 -2.80
N VAL A 68 -12.07 1.21 -3.60
CA VAL A 68 -13.30 1.30 -4.39
C VAL A 68 -13.27 0.34 -5.58
N ASP A 69 -12.13 0.23 -6.26
CA ASP A 69 -12.05 -0.57 -7.49
C ASP A 69 -11.67 -2.04 -7.25
N GLY A 70 -11.46 -2.42 -5.99
CA GLY A 70 -11.14 -3.79 -5.64
C GLY A 70 -9.65 -4.14 -5.70
N THR A 71 -8.80 -3.21 -6.07
CA THR A 71 -7.36 -3.45 -6.13
C THR A 71 -6.79 -3.79 -4.75
N TRP A 72 -7.21 -3.06 -3.73
CA TRP A 72 -6.74 -3.33 -2.37
C TRP A 72 -7.10 -4.74 -1.92
N GLU A 73 -8.30 -5.19 -2.23
CA GLU A 73 -8.73 -6.52 -1.85
C GLU A 73 -7.85 -7.60 -2.48
N ARG A 74 -7.46 -7.41 -3.73
CA ARG A 74 -6.54 -8.32 -4.41
C ARG A 74 -5.16 -8.32 -3.77
N VAL A 75 -4.65 -7.13 -3.41
CA VAL A 75 -3.37 -6.99 -2.73
C VAL A 75 -3.41 -7.68 -1.38
N PHE A 76 -4.45 -7.43 -0.61
CA PHE A 76 -4.62 -8.03 0.71
C PHE A 76 -4.68 -9.55 0.62
N THR A 77 -5.46 -10.07 -0.30
CA THR A 77 -5.58 -11.51 -0.50
C THR A 77 -4.24 -12.14 -0.87
N ALA A 78 -3.48 -11.47 -1.75
CA ALA A 78 -2.17 -11.97 -2.17
C ALA A 78 -1.19 -12.01 -0.99
N LEU A 79 -1.22 -10.99 -0.13
CA LEU A 79 -0.37 -10.96 1.06
C LEU A 79 -0.73 -12.08 2.03
N MET A 80 -2.03 -12.24 2.31
CA MET A 80 -2.48 -13.21 3.30
C MET A 80 -2.30 -14.64 2.81
N ALA A 81 -2.47 -14.88 1.51
CA ALA A 81 -2.42 -16.23 0.96
C ALA A 81 -1.04 -16.88 1.10
N GLN A 82 0.03 -16.08 1.13
CA GLN A 82 1.39 -16.59 1.19
C GLN A 82 2.14 -16.12 2.44
N ALA A 83 1.41 -15.61 3.42
CA ALA A 83 2.03 -15.12 4.63
C ALA A 83 2.59 -16.28 5.46
N ASP A 84 3.83 -16.12 5.91
CA ASP A 84 4.42 -17.02 6.89
C ASP A 84 3.96 -16.62 8.28
N ALA A 85 4.03 -17.57 9.22
CA ALA A 85 3.64 -17.29 10.60
C ALA A 85 4.47 -16.16 11.23
N ASP A 86 5.68 -15.95 10.75
CA ASP A 86 6.58 -14.94 11.29
C ASP A 86 6.42 -13.58 10.62
N GLU A 87 5.65 -13.48 9.56
CA GLU A 87 5.45 -12.20 8.88
C GLU A 87 4.49 -11.32 9.66
N ASP A 88 4.90 -10.08 9.90
CA ASP A 88 4.04 -9.09 10.53
C ASP A 88 3.23 -8.35 9.48
N LEU A 89 2.00 -8.79 9.26
CA LEU A 89 1.08 -8.18 8.33
C LEU A 89 -0.12 -7.54 9.04
N ASN A 90 0.03 -7.26 10.33
CA ASN A 90 -1.03 -6.61 11.09
C ASN A 90 -1.44 -5.28 10.49
N TRP A 91 -0.49 -4.55 9.89
CA TRP A 91 -0.82 -3.29 9.24
C TRP A 91 -1.82 -3.48 8.11
N ALA A 92 -1.68 -4.56 7.33
CA ALA A 92 -2.60 -4.83 6.22
C ALA A 92 -3.99 -5.16 6.74
N VAL A 93 -4.08 -5.91 7.82
CA VAL A 93 -5.36 -6.20 8.46
C VAL A 93 -6.00 -4.91 8.97
N SER A 94 -5.21 -4.03 9.54
CA SER A 94 -5.70 -2.73 10.03
C SER A 94 -6.24 -1.88 8.88
N VAL A 95 -5.55 -1.85 7.75
CA VAL A 95 -6.01 -1.12 6.56
C VAL A 95 -7.36 -1.69 6.12
N ASP A 96 -7.44 -3.01 5.97
CA ASP A 96 -8.66 -3.67 5.51
C ASP A 96 -9.83 -3.37 6.43
N SER A 97 -9.60 -3.39 7.74
CA SER A 97 -10.65 -3.08 8.71
C SER A 97 -11.10 -1.63 8.66
N THR A 98 -10.21 -0.73 8.26
CA THR A 98 -10.50 0.70 8.23
C THR A 98 -11.33 1.09 7.01
N ILE A 99 -11.10 0.45 5.87
CA ILE A 99 -11.72 0.84 4.60
C ILE A 99 -12.96 0.03 4.24
N VAL A 100 -13.28 -0.98 5.01
CA VAL A 100 -14.48 -1.80 4.77
C VAL A 100 -15.77 -1.13 5.24
#